data_484225d0200bea2c0a740489013951cd
#
_entry.id   484225d0200bea2c0a740489013951cd
#
_cell.length_a   1.000
_cell.length_b   1.000
_cell.length_c   1.000
_cell.angle_alpha   90.00
_cell.angle_beta   90.00
_cell.angle_gamma   90.00
#
_symmetry.space_group_name_H-M   'P 1'
#
loop_
_entity.id
_entity.type
_entity.pdbx_description
1 polymer ?
#
loop_
_entity_poly.entity_id
_entity_poly.type
_entity_poly.pdbx_seq_one_letter_code
_entity_poly.pdbx_strand_id
1 'polypeptide(L)'
;VMTSLTGCLHRKKTTYQTYMQNILDVNYKGSFDGYVKDNDGSEEDASAMYSDSIDYLAGQLINHYSLNNAETDEVDAIFDETAKVIYSKAKYEVSRAYKSGSDYYVDVTVYPMDILNQAFDDVFAYIDDYNKKISAGDFNNTTKEDYEKEFAQGVSDILQNKAADMDYRSPVVVSVKITDDGNYYCADPAGLSQVDASMLAIEGSQQSSGSDSSDSSSEDSSDEGDISSGGETAE
;
A
#
# COMPACT_ATOMS: atom_id res chain seq x y z
N VAL A 1 -2.69 10.35 -3.80
CA VAL A 1 -2.16 11.13 -2.66
C VAL A 1 -3.21 11.09 -1.60
N MET A 2 -3.11 10.08 -0.68
CA MET A 2 -4.00 10.07 0.49
C MET A 2 -3.87 11.40 1.22
N THR A 3 -4.87 12.21 1.14
CA THR A 3 -5.10 13.26 2.13
C THR A 3 -5.68 12.56 3.36
N SER A 4 -4.81 11.87 4.12
CA SER A 4 -5.20 11.42 5.44
C SER A 4 -5.73 12.64 6.18
N LEU A 5 -7.02 12.71 6.36
CA LEU A 5 -7.62 13.54 7.40
C LEU A 5 -7.10 12.97 8.73
N THR A 6 -5.82 13.19 9.00
CA THR A 6 -5.25 12.97 10.32
C THR A 6 -5.85 14.04 11.20
N GLY A 7 -7.12 13.86 11.55
CA GLY A 7 -7.74 14.64 12.57
C GLY A 7 -6.92 14.48 13.84
N CYS A 8 -6.25 15.55 14.26
CA CYS A 8 -5.66 15.60 15.58
C CYS A 8 -6.82 15.48 16.57
N LEU A 9 -6.89 14.36 17.27
CA LEU A 9 -8.04 14.00 18.10
C LEU A 9 -7.82 14.37 19.56
N HIS A 10 -8.90 14.72 20.24
CA HIS A 10 -8.89 15.06 21.66
C HIS A 10 -8.34 13.87 22.48
N ARG A 11 -7.44 14.20 23.41
CA ARG A 11 -6.85 13.22 24.33
C ARG A 11 -7.93 12.67 25.26
N LYS A 12 -8.49 11.52 24.92
CA LYS A 12 -9.19 10.67 25.89
C LYS A 12 -8.18 9.74 26.56
N LYS A 13 -8.62 8.95 27.55
CA LYS A 13 -7.82 7.99 28.33
C LYS A 13 -7.28 6.81 27.51
N THR A 14 -7.02 7.02 26.25
CA THR A 14 -6.56 6.04 25.27
C THR A 14 -5.04 6.04 25.18
N THR A 15 -4.43 4.87 25.00
CA THR A 15 -3.00 4.74 24.73
C THR A 15 -2.72 5.05 23.27
N TYR A 16 -1.46 5.42 22.94
CA TYR A 16 -1.05 5.58 21.54
C TYR A 16 -1.23 4.30 20.72
N GLN A 17 -1.05 3.14 21.36
CA GLN A 17 -1.32 1.83 20.73
C GLN A 17 -2.81 1.70 20.35
N THR A 18 -3.73 1.98 21.26
CA THR A 18 -5.18 1.93 21.00
C THR A 18 -5.59 2.96 19.93
N TYR A 19 -5.03 4.16 20.01
CA TYR A 19 -5.24 5.22 19.02
C TYR A 19 -4.86 4.74 17.61
N MET A 20 -3.66 4.17 17.46
CA MET A 20 -3.18 3.65 16.18
C MET A 20 -4.01 2.45 15.70
N GLN A 21 -4.32 1.50 16.60
CA GLN A 21 -5.16 0.34 16.28
C GLN A 21 -6.50 0.76 15.69
N ASN A 22 -7.16 1.74 16.32
CA ASN A 22 -8.46 2.23 15.88
C ASN A 22 -8.39 2.91 14.50
N ILE A 23 -7.32 3.66 14.20
CA ILE A 23 -7.09 4.24 12.86
C ILE A 23 -6.98 3.14 11.81
N LEU A 24 -6.18 2.10 12.07
CA LEU A 24 -5.98 1.01 11.13
C LEU A 24 -7.26 0.17 10.95
N ASP A 25 -8.01 -0.06 12.03
CA ASP A 25 -9.28 -0.79 11.97
C ASP A 25 -10.34 -0.02 11.17
N VAL A 26 -10.35 1.32 11.24
CA VAL A 26 -11.17 2.14 10.33
C VAL A 26 -10.73 1.95 8.90
N ASN A 27 -9.46 2.22 8.60
CA ASN A 27 -8.95 2.28 7.23
C ASN A 27 -9.10 0.95 6.48
N TYR A 28 -8.84 -0.18 7.16
CA TYR A 28 -8.79 -1.48 6.47
C TYR A 28 -9.97 -2.39 6.73
N LYS A 29 -10.71 -2.19 7.83
CA LYS A 29 -11.80 -3.08 8.22
C LYS A 29 -13.16 -2.39 8.30
N GLY A 30 -13.22 -1.07 8.10
CA GLY A 30 -14.45 -0.32 8.26
C GLY A 30 -15.05 -0.43 9.68
N SER A 31 -14.19 -0.60 10.69
CA SER A 31 -14.61 -0.70 12.09
C SER A 31 -14.53 0.65 12.78
N PHE A 32 -15.66 1.32 12.96
CA PHE A 32 -15.74 2.70 13.43
C PHE A 32 -15.84 2.86 14.94
N ASP A 33 -16.34 1.83 15.65
CA ASP A 33 -16.68 1.92 17.07
C ASP A 33 -15.51 2.38 17.96
N GLY A 34 -14.31 1.81 17.75
CA GLY A 34 -13.12 2.18 18.51
C GLY A 34 -12.70 3.63 18.24
N TYR A 35 -12.74 4.06 16.99
CA TYR A 35 -12.39 5.41 16.60
C TYR A 35 -13.35 6.44 17.21
N VAL A 36 -14.64 6.21 17.13
CA VAL A 36 -15.66 7.11 17.71
C VAL A 36 -15.57 7.15 19.23
N LYS A 37 -15.43 5.97 19.88
CA LYS A 37 -15.50 5.87 21.33
C LYS A 37 -14.20 6.27 22.02
N ASP A 38 -13.07 5.78 21.55
CA ASP A 38 -11.79 5.86 22.23
C ASP A 38 -10.90 6.99 21.68
N ASN A 39 -11.01 7.30 20.39
CA ASN A 39 -10.27 8.37 19.75
C ASN A 39 -11.04 9.70 19.72
N ASP A 40 -12.29 9.75 20.20
CA ASP A 40 -13.15 10.94 20.16
C ASP A 40 -13.47 11.44 18.75
N GLY A 41 -13.38 10.56 17.75
CA GLY A 41 -13.70 10.84 16.37
C GLY A 41 -15.19 10.85 16.08
N SER A 42 -15.57 11.35 14.90
CA SER A 42 -16.94 11.24 14.42
C SER A 42 -17.13 10.02 13.53
N GLU A 43 -18.35 9.52 13.41
CA GLU A 43 -18.69 8.47 12.46
C GLU A 43 -18.52 8.94 11.00
N GLU A 44 -18.76 10.22 10.74
CA GLU A 44 -18.58 10.85 9.44
C GLU A 44 -17.10 10.85 9.03
N ASP A 45 -16.19 11.24 9.95
CA ASP A 45 -14.75 11.20 9.70
C ASP A 45 -14.26 9.76 9.47
N ALA A 46 -14.73 8.81 10.28
CA ALA A 46 -14.38 7.40 10.14
C ALA A 46 -14.84 6.84 8.78
N SER A 47 -16.06 7.19 8.36
CA SER A 47 -16.59 6.78 7.05
C SER A 47 -15.78 7.37 5.90
N ALA A 48 -15.38 8.64 5.99
CA ALA A 48 -14.52 9.27 4.99
C ALA A 48 -13.14 8.61 4.92
N MET A 49 -12.49 8.35 6.05
CA MET A 49 -11.21 7.62 6.12
C MET A 49 -11.29 6.24 5.48
N TYR A 50 -12.35 5.50 5.73
CA TYR A 50 -12.56 4.19 5.13
C TYR A 50 -12.76 4.29 3.62
N SER A 51 -13.60 5.22 3.15
CA SER A 51 -13.81 5.47 1.71
C SER A 51 -12.48 5.77 1.01
N ASP A 52 -11.72 6.74 1.54
CA ASP A 52 -10.41 7.11 0.98
C ASP A 52 -9.44 5.92 0.87
N SER A 53 -9.47 5.02 1.85
CA SER A 53 -8.64 3.80 1.85
C SER A 53 -9.10 2.80 0.78
N ILE A 54 -10.40 2.64 0.59
CA ILE A 54 -10.97 1.78 -0.46
C ILE A 54 -10.62 2.34 -1.84
N ASP A 55 -10.86 3.64 -2.07
CA ASP A 55 -10.55 4.32 -3.32
C ASP A 55 -9.04 4.20 -3.67
N TYR A 56 -8.17 4.30 -2.65
CA TYR A 56 -6.73 4.11 -2.82
C TYR A 56 -6.39 2.71 -3.33
N LEU A 57 -6.90 1.65 -2.70
CA LEU A 57 -6.62 0.28 -3.14
C LEU A 57 -7.26 -0.01 -4.50
N ALA A 58 -8.49 0.44 -4.73
CA ALA A 58 -9.17 0.31 -6.02
C ALA A 58 -8.33 0.94 -7.13
N GLY A 59 -7.85 2.16 -6.92
CA GLY A 59 -6.95 2.85 -7.85
C GLY A 59 -5.64 2.10 -8.10
N GLN A 60 -5.05 1.47 -7.07
CA GLN A 60 -3.86 0.63 -7.25
C GLN A 60 -4.15 -0.59 -8.14
N LEU A 61 -5.29 -1.25 -7.97
CA LEU A 61 -5.70 -2.40 -8.77
C LEU A 61 -6.00 -1.99 -10.22
N ILE A 62 -6.73 -0.89 -10.43
CA ILE A 62 -7.02 -0.31 -11.75
C ILE A 62 -5.73 0.00 -12.50
N ASN A 63 -4.77 0.64 -11.81
CA ASN A 63 -3.45 0.94 -12.37
C ASN A 63 -2.66 -0.33 -12.70
N HIS A 64 -2.65 -1.32 -11.79
CA HIS A 64 -1.92 -2.57 -11.97
C HIS A 64 -2.38 -3.34 -13.21
N TYR A 65 -3.70 -3.38 -13.47
CA TYR A 65 -4.28 -4.04 -14.63
C TYR A 65 -4.42 -3.13 -15.85
N SER A 66 -3.88 -1.91 -15.80
CA SER A 66 -3.89 -0.94 -16.91
C SER A 66 -5.29 -0.56 -17.40
N LEU A 67 -6.25 -0.49 -16.48
CA LEU A 67 -7.64 -0.15 -16.75
C LEU A 67 -7.95 1.36 -16.72
N ASN A 68 -6.94 2.22 -16.59
CA ASN A 68 -7.10 3.68 -16.46
C ASN A 68 -7.78 4.36 -17.66
N ASN A 69 -7.77 3.72 -18.84
CA ASN A 69 -8.48 4.23 -20.01
C ASN A 69 -9.95 3.79 -20.08
N ALA A 70 -10.30 2.86 -19.19
CA ALA A 70 -11.64 2.30 -19.02
C ALA A 70 -12.33 2.85 -17.76
N GLU A 71 -11.71 3.83 -17.11
CA GLU A 71 -12.16 4.41 -15.85
C GLU A 71 -13.52 5.06 -16.06
N THR A 72 -14.54 4.38 -15.57
CA THR A 72 -15.92 4.82 -15.52
C THR A 72 -16.44 4.60 -14.12
N ASP A 73 -17.47 5.34 -13.70
CA ASP A 73 -18.10 5.16 -12.39
C ASP A 73 -18.45 3.69 -12.09
N GLU A 74 -18.74 2.91 -13.15
CA GLU A 74 -19.08 1.48 -13.03
C GLU A 74 -17.85 0.60 -12.79
N VAL A 75 -16.73 0.89 -13.45
CA VAL A 75 -15.45 0.18 -13.24
C VAL A 75 -14.91 0.52 -11.86
N ASP A 76 -14.98 1.79 -11.44
CA ASP A 76 -14.58 2.22 -10.10
C ASP A 76 -15.39 1.48 -9.03
N ALA A 77 -16.72 1.41 -9.16
CA ALA A 77 -17.56 0.68 -8.23
C ALA A 77 -17.23 -0.83 -8.14
N ILE A 78 -16.85 -1.47 -9.25
CA ILE A 78 -16.41 -2.87 -9.26
C ILE A 78 -15.13 -3.04 -8.43
N PHE A 79 -14.16 -2.15 -8.61
CA PHE A 79 -12.89 -2.24 -7.89
C PHE A 79 -12.99 -1.76 -6.44
N ASP A 80 -13.90 -0.86 -6.10
CA ASP A 80 -14.21 -0.50 -4.71
C ASP A 80 -14.73 -1.72 -3.93
N GLU A 81 -15.67 -2.47 -4.52
CA GLU A 81 -16.15 -3.72 -3.89
C GLU A 81 -15.02 -4.77 -3.78
N THR A 82 -14.16 -4.86 -4.78
CA THR A 82 -12.98 -5.74 -4.74
C THR A 82 -12.02 -5.32 -3.64
N ALA A 83 -11.75 -4.02 -3.51
CA ALA A 83 -10.89 -3.46 -2.48
C ALA A 83 -11.43 -3.73 -1.07
N LYS A 84 -12.74 -3.61 -0.85
CA LYS A 84 -13.39 -3.96 0.43
C LYS A 84 -13.16 -5.43 0.79
N VAL A 85 -13.33 -6.34 -0.17
CA VAL A 85 -13.11 -7.77 0.05
C VAL A 85 -11.64 -8.04 0.41
N ILE A 86 -10.69 -7.46 -0.34
CA ILE A 86 -9.26 -7.63 -0.10
C ILE A 86 -8.87 -7.04 1.27
N TYR A 87 -9.24 -5.79 1.57
CA TYR A 87 -8.90 -5.14 2.83
C TYR A 87 -9.57 -5.79 4.06
N SER A 88 -10.69 -6.47 3.89
CA SER A 88 -11.28 -7.28 4.97
C SER A 88 -10.32 -8.38 5.47
N LYS A 89 -9.31 -8.74 4.67
CA LYS A 89 -8.25 -9.70 4.99
C LYS A 89 -6.97 -9.04 5.49
N ALA A 90 -6.91 -7.70 5.61
CA ALA A 90 -5.73 -7.01 6.09
C ALA A 90 -5.30 -7.52 7.47
N LYS A 91 -4.01 -7.86 7.58
CA LYS A 91 -3.42 -8.41 8.79
C LYS A 91 -2.28 -7.51 9.24
N TYR A 92 -2.39 -7.02 10.47
CA TYR A 92 -1.40 -6.16 11.11
C TYR A 92 -1.44 -6.32 12.62
N GLU A 93 -0.35 -5.94 13.27
CA GLU A 93 -0.20 -5.92 14.72
C GLU A 93 0.38 -4.57 15.14
N VAL A 94 -0.16 -3.98 16.20
CA VAL A 94 0.27 -2.68 16.71
C VAL A 94 0.98 -2.88 18.05
N SER A 95 2.24 -2.41 18.15
CA SER A 95 3.04 -2.52 19.35
C SER A 95 2.60 -1.51 20.42
N ARG A 96 3.16 -1.65 21.62
CA ARG A 96 3.11 -0.57 22.60
C ARG A 96 3.98 0.59 22.12
N ALA A 97 3.52 1.82 22.42
CA ALA A 97 4.30 3.01 22.15
C ALA A 97 5.60 3.02 22.95
N TYR A 98 6.64 3.49 22.33
CA TYR A 98 7.95 3.71 22.93
C TYR A 98 8.46 5.12 22.62
N LYS A 99 9.41 5.59 23.41
CA LYS A 99 10.02 6.91 23.25
C LYS A 99 11.40 6.78 22.61
N SER A 100 11.65 7.58 21.57
CA SER A 100 12.95 7.71 20.94
C SER A 100 13.31 9.19 20.85
N GLY A 101 14.34 9.61 21.59
CA GLY A 101 14.66 11.04 21.75
C GLY A 101 13.52 11.80 22.45
N SER A 102 12.99 12.81 21.78
CA SER A 102 11.81 13.59 22.26
C SER A 102 10.48 13.02 21.83
N ASP A 103 10.46 12.11 20.85
CA ASP A 103 9.28 11.69 20.13
C ASP A 103 8.77 10.31 20.59
N TYR A 104 7.48 10.08 20.38
CA TYR A 104 6.84 8.79 20.61
C TYR A 104 6.61 8.08 19.27
N TYR A 105 6.77 6.76 19.28
CA TYR A 105 6.56 5.89 18.13
C TYR A 105 5.70 4.69 18.50
N VAL A 106 4.98 4.18 17.51
CA VAL A 106 4.26 2.91 17.56
C VAL A 106 4.70 2.11 16.35
N ASP A 107 5.18 0.89 16.57
CA ASP A 107 5.51 -0.01 15.47
C ASP A 107 4.24 -0.75 15.02
N VAL A 108 4.01 -0.70 13.72
CA VAL A 108 2.97 -1.45 13.02
C VAL A 108 3.65 -2.56 12.24
N THR A 109 3.42 -3.80 12.65
CA THR A 109 3.83 -4.98 11.89
C THR A 109 2.75 -5.29 10.88
N VAL A 110 3.04 -5.11 9.60
CA VAL A 110 2.15 -5.38 8.48
C VAL A 110 2.51 -6.71 7.87
N TYR A 111 1.52 -7.53 7.55
CA TYR A 111 1.65 -8.75 6.75
C TYR A 111 1.17 -8.47 5.34
N PRO A 112 2.08 -8.21 4.37
CA PRO A 112 1.68 -7.80 3.02
C PRO A 112 0.83 -8.87 2.35
N MET A 113 -0.34 -8.50 1.86
CA MET A 113 -1.26 -9.39 1.15
C MET A 113 -0.70 -9.75 -0.23
N ASP A 114 -0.55 -11.04 -0.54
CA ASP A 114 0.10 -11.52 -1.79
C ASP A 114 -0.91 -11.83 -2.90
N ILE A 115 -2.05 -11.15 -2.88
CA ILE A 115 -3.21 -11.40 -3.76
C ILE A 115 -2.85 -11.30 -5.25
N LEU A 116 -1.99 -10.37 -5.64
CA LEU A 116 -1.63 -10.16 -7.05
C LEU A 116 -0.86 -11.35 -7.61
N ASN A 117 0.09 -11.92 -6.84
CA ASN A 117 0.78 -13.13 -7.25
C ASN A 117 -0.12 -14.37 -7.19
N GLN A 118 -0.96 -14.49 -6.16
CA GLN A 118 -1.91 -15.59 -6.07
C GLN A 118 -2.87 -15.63 -7.26
N ALA A 119 -3.27 -14.46 -7.76
CA ALA A 119 -4.22 -14.34 -8.87
C ALA A 119 -3.54 -14.35 -10.25
N PHE A 120 -2.20 -14.24 -10.32
CA PHE A 120 -1.47 -13.98 -11.56
C PHE A 120 -1.82 -14.95 -12.69
N ASP A 121 -1.72 -16.25 -12.44
CA ASP A 121 -1.97 -17.27 -13.48
C ASP A 121 -3.43 -17.27 -13.95
N ASP A 122 -4.38 -17.08 -13.03
CA ASP A 122 -5.81 -17.08 -13.36
C ASP A 122 -6.20 -15.80 -14.11
N VAL A 123 -5.68 -14.66 -13.72
CA VAL A 123 -5.88 -13.38 -14.44
C VAL A 123 -5.23 -13.45 -15.82
N PHE A 124 -4.01 -13.98 -15.92
CA PHE A 124 -3.33 -14.15 -17.19
C PHE A 124 -4.12 -15.04 -18.15
N ALA A 125 -4.62 -16.18 -17.66
CA ALA A 125 -5.47 -17.10 -18.45
C ALA A 125 -6.79 -16.42 -18.89
N TYR A 126 -7.39 -15.62 -18.00
CA TYR A 126 -8.58 -14.86 -18.34
C TYR A 126 -8.32 -13.82 -19.44
N ILE A 127 -7.21 -13.08 -19.34
CA ILE A 127 -6.78 -12.10 -20.38
C ILE A 127 -6.58 -12.80 -21.73
N ASP A 128 -5.90 -13.96 -21.74
CA ASP A 128 -5.66 -14.73 -22.98
C ASP A 128 -6.99 -15.20 -23.61
N ASP A 129 -7.92 -15.68 -22.81
CA ASP A 129 -9.24 -16.11 -23.30
C ASP A 129 -10.08 -14.91 -23.79
N TYR A 130 -10.01 -13.80 -23.08
CA TYR A 130 -10.68 -12.55 -23.47
C TYR A 130 -10.15 -12.02 -24.82
N ASN A 131 -8.84 -12.06 -25.03
CA ASN A 131 -8.20 -11.68 -26.30
C ASN A 131 -8.62 -12.60 -27.45
N LYS A 132 -8.85 -13.91 -27.19
CA LYS A 132 -9.40 -14.83 -28.22
C LYS A 132 -10.82 -14.44 -28.60
N LYS A 133 -11.68 -14.09 -27.63
CA LYS A 133 -13.05 -13.59 -27.89
C LYS A 133 -13.03 -12.32 -28.75
N ILE A 134 -12.14 -11.38 -28.43
CA ILE A 134 -11.94 -10.16 -29.26
C ILE A 134 -11.60 -10.53 -30.69
N SER A 135 -10.63 -11.44 -30.86
CA SER A 135 -10.14 -11.87 -32.18
C SER A 135 -11.23 -12.63 -32.97
N ALA A 136 -12.13 -13.34 -32.29
CA ALA A 136 -13.27 -14.02 -32.88
C ALA A 136 -14.41 -13.06 -33.29
N GLY A 137 -14.38 -11.82 -32.83
CA GLY A 137 -15.39 -10.81 -33.12
C GLY A 137 -16.61 -10.84 -32.18
N ASP A 138 -16.50 -11.49 -31.05
CA ASP A 138 -17.61 -11.65 -30.09
C ASP A 138 -18.11 -10.30 -29.56
N PHE A 139 -17.25 -9.29 -29.55
CA PHE A 139 -17.55 -7.93 -29.09
C PHE A 139 -17.87 -6.93 -30.20
N ASN A 140 -18.03 -7.37 -31.48
CA ASN A 140 -18.25 -6.45 -32.60
C ASN A 140 -19.53 -5.58 -32.47
N ASN A 141 -20.49 -6.01 -31.66
CA ASN A 141 -21.75 -5.29 -31.42
C ASN A 141 -21.87 -4.81 -29.96
N THR A 142 -20.81 -4.90 -29.17
CA THR A 142 -20.77 -4.45 -27.77
C THR A 142 -20.23 -3.03 -27.71
N THR A 143 -20.77 -2.18 -26.85
CA THR A 143 -20.19 -0.84 -26.63
C THR A 143 -18.84 -0.98 -25.95
N LYS A 144 -18.02 0.07 -26.04
CA LYS A 144 -16.72 0.06 -25.40
C LYS A 144 -16.88 -0.04 -23.88
N GLU A 145 -17.83 0.69 -23.31
CA GLU A 145 -18.13 0.68 -21.88
C GLU A 145 -18.55 -0.70 -21.39
N ASP A 146 -19.48 -1.39 -22.10
CA ASP A 146 -19.93 -2.73 -21.73
C ASP A 146 -18.78 -3.75 -21.81
N TYR A 147 -17.94 -3.65 -22.83
CA TYR A 147 -16.74 -4.49 -23.01
C TYR A 147 -15.75 -4.31 -21.85
N GLU A 148 -15.41 -3.06 -21.49
CA GLU A 148 -14.47 -2.75 -20.43
C GLU A 148 -15.00 -3.16 -19.05
N LYS A 149 -16.31 -2.99 -18.83
CA LYS A 149 -16.99 -3.44 -17.62
C LYS A 149 -16.96 -4.96 -17.49
N GLU A 150 -17.26 -5.71 -18.56
CA GLU A 150 -17.18 -7.18 -18.55
C GLU A 150 -15.76 -7.64 -18.20
N PHE A 151 -14.74 -6.99 -18.80
CA PHE A 151 -13.36 -7.31 -18.49
C PHE A 151 -13.00 -7.01 -17.03
N ALA A 152 -13.35 -5.83 -16.52
CA ALA A 152 -13.14 -5.43 -15.13
C ALA A 152 -13.82 -6.39 -14.15
N GLN A 153 -15.06 -6.80 -14.43
CA GLN A 153 -15.80 -7.73 -13.60
C GLN A 153 -15.11 -9.10 -13.53
N GLY A 154 -14.60 -9.63 -14.64
CA GLY A 154 -13.89 -10.91 -14.64
C GLY A 154 -12.60 -10.88 -13.83
N VAL A 155 -11.82 -9.79 -13.91
CA VAL A 155 -10.64 -9.59 -13.07
C VAL A 155 -11.03 -9.49 -11.59
N SER A 156 -12.06 -8.72 -11.28
CA SER A 156 -12.61 -8.57 -9.93
C SER A 156 -13.03 -9.91 -9.33
N ASP A 157 -13.79 -10.71 -10.08
CA ASP A 157 -14.27 -12.02 -9.63
C ASP A 157 -13.10 -12.96 -9.27
N ILE A 158 -12.03 -12.96 -10.07
CA ILE A 158 -10.83 -13.75 -9.79
C ILE A 158 -10.17 -13.28 -8.48
N LEU A 159 -9.96 -11.97 -8.32
CA LEU A 159 -9.36 -11.41 -7.12
C LEU A 159 -10.17 -11.69 -5.86
N GLN A 160 -11.50 -11.51 -5.91
CA GLN A 160 -12.38 -11.77 -4.78
C GLN A 160 -12.39 -13.24 -4.39
N ASN A 161 -12.38 -14.15 -5.38
CA ASN A 161 -12.30 -15.59 -5.13
C ASN A 161 -10.95 -15.96 -4.47
N LYS A 162 -9.84 -15.41 -4.92
CA LYS A 162 -8.51 -15.64 -4.31
C LYS A 162 -8.40 -15.05 -2.90
N ALA A 163 -9.06 -13.92 -2.65
CA ALA A 163 -9.05 -13.30 -1.32
C ALA A 163 -9.66 -14.19 -0.23
N ALA A 164 -10.46 -15.21 -0.57
CA ALA A 164 -11.00 -16.18 0.40
C ALA A 164 -9.86 -16.95 1.12
N ASP A 165 -8.80 -17.30 0.38
CA ASP A 165 -7.63 -18.03 0.86
C ASP A 165 -6.36 -17.14 0.74
N MET A 166 -6.41 -15.93 1.30
CA MET A 166 -5.36 -14.92 1.22
C MET A 166 -4.03 -15.41 1.74
N ASP A 167 -2.99 -15.34 0.90
CA ASP A 167 -1.60 -15.53 1.30
C ASP A 167 -0.95 -14.21 1.71
N TYR A 168 0.07 -14.30 2.56
CA TYR A 168 0.80 -13.14 3.06
C TYR A 168 2.30 -13.36 2.89
N ARG A 169 3.00 -12.29 2.55
CA ARG A 169 4.47 -12.26 2.55
C ARG A 169 5.04 -12.08 3.95
N SER A 170 6.37 -12.14 4.05
CA SER A 170 7.09 -11.87 5.29
C SER A 170 6.68 -10.51 5.85
N PRO A 171 6.43 -10.40 7.17
CA PRO A 171 5.98 -9.17 7.78
C PRO A 171 7.01 -8.04 7.64
N VAL A 172 6.50 -6.82 7.51
CA VAL A 172 7.26 -5.58 7.47
C VAL A 172 6.89 -4.76 8.70
N VAL A 173 7.88 -4.17 9.37
CA VAL A 173 7.65 -3.29 10.52
C VAL A 173 7.80 -1.84 10.08
N VAL A 174 6.77 -1.04 10.31
CA VAL A 174 6.76 0.39 10.05
C VAL A 174 6.65 1.13 11.37
N SER A 175 7.62 1.99 11.69
CA SER A 175 7.60 2.82 12.89
C SER A 175 6.87 4.13 12.60
N VAL A 176 5.68 4.29 13.17
CA VAL A 176 4.84 5.49 12.98
C VAL A 176 5.06 6.43 14.16
N LYS A 177 5.48 7.66 13.87
CA LYS A 177 5.64 8.71 14.86
C LYS A 177 4.26 9.20 15.31
N ILE A 178 4.11 9.40 16.63
CA ILE A 178 2.93 10.01 17.25
C ILE A 178 3.33 11.35 17.85
N THR A 179 2.71 12.42 17.40
CA THR A 179 2.81 13.73 18.02
C THR A 179 1.68 13.88 19.05
N ASP A 180 2.06 14.35 20.26
CA ASP A 180 1.14 14.63 21.36
C ASP A 180 1.43 16.04 21.87
N ASP A 181 0.51 16.98 21.63
CA ASP A 181 0.61 18.36 22.09
C ASP A 181 -0.03 18.56 23.48
N GLY A 182 -0.47 17.48 24.11
CA GLY A 182 -1.16 17.48 25.39
C GLY A 182 -2.70 17.51 25.28
N ASN A 183 -3.22 17.88 24.11
CA ASN A 183 -4.65 17.90 23.82
C ASN A 183 -5.05 16.86 22.76
N TYR A 184 -4.17 16.64 21.77
CA TYR A 184 -4.45 15.81 20.61
C TYR A 184 -3.30 14.86 20.31
N TYR A 185 -3.63 13.69 19.76
CA TYR A 185 -2.69 12.76 19.13
C TYR A 185 -2.77 12.91 17.61
N CYS A 186 -1.61 12.93 16.98
CA CYS A 186 -1.50 12.90 15.53
C CYS A 186 -0.48 11.84 15.12
N ALA A 187 -0.92 10.87 14.34
CA ALA A 187 -0.02 9.96 13.65
C ALA A 187 0.65 10.67 12.47
N ASP A 188 1.94 10.43 12.28
CA ASP A 188 2.69 11.02 11.17
C ASP A 188 2.16 10.50 9.82
N PRO A 189 1.73 11.40 8.91
CA PRO A 189 1.19 10.99 7.61
C PRO A 189 2.15 10.17 6.76
N ALA A 190 3.46 10.45 6.83
CA ALA A 190 4.46 9.69 6.08
C ALA A 190 4.57 8.25 6.60
N GLY A 191 4.48 8.05 7.92
CA GLY A 191 4.45 6.72 8.52
C GLY A 191 3.18 5.95 8.13
N LEU A 192 2.00 6.60 8.13
CA LEU A 192 0.76 5.99 7.68
C LEU A 192 0.82 5.60 6.19
N SER A 193 1.37 6.47 5.34
CA SER A 193 1.56 6.16 3.91
C SER A 193 2.50 4.97 3.69
N GLN A 194 3.49 4.75 4.57
CA GLN A 194 4.33 3.56 4.51
C GLN A 194 3.58 2.30 4.93
N VAL A 195 2.68 2.39 5.92
CA VAL A 195 1.80 1.28 6.29
C VAL A 195 0.91 0.91 5.10
N ASP A 196 0.27 1.88 4.45
CA ASP A 196 -0.57 1.66 3.25
C ASP A 196 0.22 0.98 2.12
N ALA A 197 1.40 1.50 1.81
CA ALA A 197 2.27 0.94 0.77
C ALA A 197 2.76 -0.48 1.10
N SER A 198 2.72 -0.88 2.37
CA SER A 198 3.12 -2.21 2.82
C SER A 198 1.96 -3.21 2.86
N MET A 199 0.69 -2.76 2.74
CA MET A 199 -0.47 -3.65 2.86
C MET A 199 -0.64 -4.60 1.67
N LEU A 200 -0.28 -4.14 0.47
CA LEU A 200 -0.34 -4.94 -0.75
C LEU A 200 1.08 -5.25 -1.25
N ALA A 201 1.35 -6.53 -1.50
CA ALA A 201 2.63 -6.94 -2.08
C ALA A 201 2.64 -6.66 -3.58
N ILE A 202 3.16 -5.50 -3.98
CA ILE A 202 3.39 -5.13 -5.39
C ILE A 202 4.86 -5.40 -5.71
N GLU A 203 5.14 -6.20 -6.73
CA GLU A 203 6.52 -6.43 -7.19
C GLU A 203 7.11 -5.12 -7.73
N GLY A 204 8.28 -4.75 -7.22
CA GLY A 204 8.98 -3.50 -7.56
C GLY A 204 8.89 -2.39 -6.51
N SER A 205 8.05 -2.52 -5.48
CA SER A 205 7.97 -1.56 -4.37
C SER A 205 8.90 -1.88 -3.18
N GLN A 206 9.93 -2.70 -3.39
CA GLN A 206 10.97 -2.92 -2.37
C GLN A 206 11.75 -1.62 -2.16
N GLN A 207 11.25 -0.80 -1.27
CA GLN A 207 11.98 0.34 -0.75
C GLN A 207 13.15 -0.21 0.08
N SER A 208 14.36 -0.01 -0.43
CA SER A 208 15.60 -0.35 0.23
C SER A 208 15.62 0.28 1.62
N SER A 209 15.42 -0.54 2.65
CA SER A 209 15.83 -0.18 4.00
C SER A 209 17.35 -0.12 3.98
N GLY A 210 17.91 1.09 3.88
CA GLY A 210 19.32 1.36 3.97
C GLY A 210 19.84 1.00 5.35
N SER A 211 20.46 -0.16 5.46
CA SER A 211 21.44 -0.40 6.50
C SER A 211 22.82 0.00 5.95
N ASP A 212 23.15 1.27 6.15
CA ASP A 212 24.49 1.78 5.98
C ASP A 212 25.33 1.28 7.18
N SER A 213 26.06 0.20 6.98
CA SER A 213 27.15 -0.19 7.85
C SER A 213 28.45 0.10 7.12
N SER A 214 28.91 1.34 7.32
CA SER A 214 30.28 1.73 7.08
C SER A 214 31.21 0.88 7.94
N ASP A 215 31.97 -0.02 7.33
CA ASP A 215 33.19 -0.52 7.91
C ASP A 215 34.38 -0.03 7.08
N SER A 216 35.09 0.90 7.70
CA SER A 216 36.34 1.46 7.23
C SER A 216 37.47 0.56 7.74
N SER A 217 38.19 -0.09 6.85
CA SER A 217 39.54 -0.53 7.14
C SER A 217 40.47 -0.07 6.03
N SER A 218 41.25 0.90 6.42
CA SER A 218 42.48 1.33 5.78
C SER A 218 43.52 0.21 5.81
N GLU A 219 44.18 -0.11 4.70
CA GLU A 219 45.57 -0.52 4.69
C GLU A 219 46.29 0.06 3.47
N ASP A 220 47.32 0.75 3.83
CA ASP A 220 48.43 1.38 3.15
C ASP A 220 49.32 0.32 2.44
N SER A 221 49.73 0.60 1.21
CA SER A 221 51.09 0.27 0.77
C SER A 221 51.43 0.96 -0.55
N SER A 222 52.35 1.88 -0.41
CA SER A 222 53.23 2.47 -1.39
C SER A 222 53.87 1.43 -2.32
N ASP A 223 53.97 1.70 -3.61
CA ASP A 223 55.24 1.46 -4.33
C ASP A 223 55.36 2.44 -5.52
N GLU A 224 56.58 2.98 -5.62
CA GLU A 224 57.06 3.89 -6.66
C GLU A 224 57.45 3.15 -7.92
N GLY A 225 57.30 3.79 -9.06
CA GLY A 225 57.79 3.26 -10.33
C GLY A 225 57.78 4.30 -11.45
N ASP A 226 58.85 5.07 -11.46
CA ASP A 226 59.28 6.10 -12.42
C ASP A 226 59.50 5.55 -13.83
N ILE A 227 59.63 6.50 -14.75
CA ILE A 227 60.28 6.59 -16.09
C ILE A 227 59.31 6.68 -17.27
N SER A 228 59.23 7.86 -17.82
CA SER A 228 60.00 8.56 -18.81
C SER A 228 59.63 8.29 -20.28
N SER A 229 59.39 9.43 -20.89
CA SER A 229 59.80 9.92 -22.18
C SER A 229 59.14 9.43 -23.49
N GLY A 230 58.69 10.38 -24.22
CA GLY A 230 59.19 10.63 -25.57
C GLY A 230 58.11 10.70 -26.65
N GLY A 231 57.92 11.90 -27.16
CA GLY A 231 58.20 12.29 -28.52
C GLY A 231 56.99 12.26 -29.49
N GLU A 232 56.55 13.44 -29.83
CA GLU A 232 56.64 14.11 -31.17
C GLU A 232 55.88 13.43 -32.29
N THR A 233 55.03 14.17 -32.85
CA THR A 233 54.81 15.07 -34.02
C THR A 233 53.89 14.47 -35.08
N ALA A 234 52.99 15.36 -35.43
CA ALA A 234 52.54 15.84 -36.76
C ALA A 234 52.03 14.86 -37.82
N GLU A 235 50.83 15.01 -38.29
CA GLU A 235 50.30 15.77 -39.44
C GLU A 235 48.80 15.88 -39.35
#